data_56217e043bc68fb83218298fc672f290
#
_entry.id   56217e043bc68fb83218298fc672f290
#
_cell.length_a   1.000
_cell.length_b   1.000
_cell.length_c   1.000
_cell.angle_alpha   90.00
_cell.angle_beta   90.00
_cell.angle_gamma   90.00
#
_symmetry.space_group_name_H-M   'P 1'
#
loop_
_entity.id
_entity.type
_entity.pdbx_description
1 polymer ?
#
loop_
_entity_poly.entity_id
_entity_poly.type
_entity_poly.pdbx_seq_one_letter_code
_entity_poly.pdbx_strand_id
1 'polypeptide(L)'
;MARTFLIVALCGSLGVVLVAHNIGVTPITWNREISRLVYDKCASCHRPGGTAFSMLTYADVQPRVVEIKTAVLSRTMPPWGAIKGFGEFRNDQALTQEQIELIVDWIQNDAPRGNNRRALPEAPTFTVTPPYQLPAQTRRVTGTATLSQPLVLDGLMPEQVPPGRSMRITASLPNGAVEPLVWLHAYDNHYRHPFLFRKAIRLPAGTVIRGVPDDAAIDLIPH
;
A
#
# COMPACT_ATOMS: atom_id res chain seq x y z
N MET A 1 73.00 49.25 21.67
CA MET A 1 73.01 47.82 21.21
C MET A 1 71.72 47.16 21.66
N ALA A 2 70.71 47.13 20.80
CA ALA A 2 69.43 46.51 21.08
C ALA A 2 69.36 45.12 20.42
N ARG A 3 69.18 44.09 21.23
CA ARG A 3 69.03 42.71 20.74
C ARG A 3 67.52 42.41 20.62
N THR A 4 67.04 42.30 19.41
CA THR A 4 65.69 41.90 19.07
C THR A 4 65.57 40.37 19.16
N PHE A 5 64.77 39.86 20.05
CA PHE A 5 64.40 38.45 20.11
C PHE A 5 63.21 38.18 19.18
N LEU A 6 63.43 37.34 18.17
CA LEU A 6 62.37 36.84 17.28
C LEU A 6 61.72 35.61 17.91
N ILE A 7 60.46 35.71 18.32
CA ILE A 7 59.66 34.57 18.82
C ILE A 7 58.98 33.97 17.60
N VAL A 8 59.39 32.77 17.18
CA VAL A 8 58.73 31.98 16.17
C VAL A 8 57.63 31.15 16.87
N ALA A 9 56.39 31.55 16.67
CA ALA A 9 55.21 30.77 17.14
C ALA A 9 54.95 29.62 16.18
N LEU A 10 55.19 28.37 16.62
CA LEU A 10 54.90 27.15 15.90
C LEU A 10 53.43 26.80 16.09
N CYS A 11 52.55 27.17 15.15
CA CYS A 11 51.16 26.73 15.11
C CYS A 11 51.12 25.27 14.64
N GLY A 12 51.06 24.34 15.61
CA GLY A 12 50.75 22.94 15.37
C GLY A 12 49.28 22.76 15.03
N SER A 13 48.96 22.58 13.75
CA SER A 13 47.62 22.18 13.31
C SER A 13 47.36 20.71 13.68
N LEU A 14 46.62 20.47 14.76
CA LEU A 14 46.01 19.14 15.03
C LEU A 14 44.97 18.88 13.96
N GLY A 15 45.34 18.09 12.94
CA GLY A 15 44.38 17.52 12.02
C GLY A 15 43.52 16.48 12.72
N VAL A 16 42.27 16.85 13.03
CA VAL A 16 41.25 15.87 13.50
C VAL A 16 40.89 15.02 12.28
N VAL A 17 41.38 13.77 12.24
CA VAL A 17 40.95 12.78 11.28
C VAL A 17 39.56 12.32 11.73
N LEU A 18 38.51 12.86 11.09
CA LEU A 18 37.16 12.34 11.18
C LEU A 18 37.14 10.97 10.51
N VAL A 19 37.29 9.90 11.30
CA VAL A 19 37.02 8.54 10.86
C VAL A 19 35.51 8.46 10.72
N ALA A 20 34.97 8.65 9.52
CA ALA A 20 33.61 8.31 9.21
C ALA A 20 33.45 6.81 9.46
N HIS A 21 32.75 6.45 10.55
CA HIS A 21 32.34 5.09 10.77
C HIS A 21 31.37 4.74 9.65
N ASN A 22 31.82 3.98 8.66
CA ASN A 22 30.94 3.28 7.76
C ASN A 22 30.12 2.32 8.61
N ILE A 23 28.96 2.77 9.04
CA ILE A 23 27.91 1.88 9.54
C ILE A 23 27.58 1.02 8.33
N GLY A 24 28.06 -0.20 8.30
CA GLY A 24 27.82 -1.13 7.21
C GLY A 24 26.32 -1.34 7.08
N VAL A 25 25.70 -0.55 6.21
CA VAL A 25 24.28 -0.72 5.86
C VAL A 25 24.20 -2.08 5.19
N THR A 26 23.55 -3.01 5.87
CA THR A 26 23.32 -4.34 5.30
C THR A 26 22.45 -4.17 4.05
N PRO A 27 22.91 -4.57 2.86
CA PRO A 27 22.18 -4.33 1.63
C PRO A 27 20.82 -5.04 1.68
N ILE A 28 19.78 -4.37 1.17
CA ILE A 28 18.46 -4.95 0.94
C ILE A 28 18.62 -6.06 -0.09
N THR A 29 18.06 -7.25 0.17
CA THR A 29 18.19 -8.39 -0.74
C THR A 29 16.85 -9.10 -0.95
N TRP A 30 16.74 -9.82 -2.06
CA TRP A 30 15.59 -10.69 -2.32
C TRP A 30 15.38 -11.69 -1.18
N ASN A 31 16.43 -12.42 -0.79
CA ASN A 31 16.33 -13.51 0.18
C ASN A 31 15.87 -13.05 1.58
N ARG A 32 16.09 -11.79 1.94
CA ARG A 32 15.80 -11.28 3.29
C ARG A 32 14.52 -10.47 3.36
N GLU A 33 14.44 -9.41 2.56
CA GLU A 33 13.37 -8.41 2.69
C GLU A 33 12.33 -8.54 1.57
N ILE A 34 12.79 -8.56 0.32
CA ILE A 34 11.90 -8.38 -0.82
C ILE A 34 10.98 -9.57 -1.04
N SER A 35 11.47 -10.80 -0.89
CA SER A 35 10.64 -12.00 -1.04
C SER A 35 9.45 -11.99 -0.08
N ARG A 36 9.64 -11.55 1.18
CA ARG A 36 8.57 -11.46 2.17
C ARG A 36 7.49 -10.48 1.74
N LEU A 37 7.92 -9.32 1.26
CA LEU A 37 7.01 -8.29 0.80
C LEU A 37 6.24 -8.73 -0.46
N VAL A 38 6.94 -9.35 -1.41
CA VAL A 38 6.33 -9.91 -2.62
C VAL A 38 5.34 -11.01 -2.28
N TYR A 39 5.67 -11.89 -1.34
CA TYR A 39 4.79 -12.97 -0.92
C TYR A 39 3.53 -12.47 -0.21
N ASP A 40 3.64 -11.41 0.57
CA ASP A 40 2.51 -10.79 1.26
C ASP A 40 1.60 -9.97 0.31
N LYS A 41 2.20 -9.17 -0.58
CA LYS A 41 1.46 -8.14 -1.34
C LYS A 41 1.22 -8.45 -2.82
N CYS A 42 2.01 -9.34 -3.42
CA CYS A 42 1.98 -9.55 -4.87
C CYS A 42 1.55 -10.98 -5.24
N ALA A 43 2.02 -11.98 -4.48
CA ALA A 43 1.92 -13.37 -4.87
C ALA A 43 0.50 -13.92 -4.92
N SER A 44 -0.49 -13.29 -4.29
CA SER A 44 -1.90 -13.70 -4.42
C SER A 44 -2.39 -13.70 -5.87
N CYS A 45 -1.90 -12.74 -6.67
CA CYS A 45 -2.19 -12.62 -8.11
C CYS A 45 -1.01 -13.10 -8.97
N HIS A 46 0.24 -12.78 -8.56
CA HIS A 46 1.46 -13.06 -9.31
C HIS A 46 2.05 -14.44 -8.94
N ARG A 47 1.41 -15.50 -9.43
CA ARG A 47 1.78 -16.90 -9.18
C ARG A 47 1.33 -17.82 -10.33
N PRO A 48 1.87 -19.03 -10.46
CA PRO A 48 1.32 -20.02 -11.39
C PRO A 48 -0.17 -20.27 -11.13
N GLY A 49 -0.99 -20.18 -12.18
CA GLY A 49 -2.46 -20.26 -12.06
C GLY A 49 -3.14 -19.04 -11.41
N GLY A 50 -2.42 -17.97 -11.18
CA GLY A 50 -2.97 -16.66 -10.80
C GLY A 50 -3.39 -15.84 -12.02
N THR A 51 -3.73 -14.56 -11.80
CA THR A 51 -4.19 -13.65 -12.86
C THR A 51 -3.06 -12.94 -13.60
N ALA A 52 -1.81 -13.07 -13.12
CA ALA A 52 -0.64 -12.40 -13.66
C ALA A 52 0.59 -13.33 -13.67
N PHE A 53 1.69 -12.86 -14.27
CA PHE A 53 2.97 -13.60 -14.28
C PHE A 53 3.47 -13.90 -12.86
N SER A 54 4.20 -15.01 -12.71
CA SER A 54 4.75 -15.39 -11.40
C SER A 54 5.77 -14.40 -10.89
N MET A 55 5.76 -14.17 -9.57
CA MET A 55 6.77 -13.44 -8.80
C MET A 55 7.26 -14.26 -7.60
N LEU A 56 7.09 -15.59 -7.61
CA LEU A 56 7.45 -16.44 -6.47
C LEU A 56 8.94 -16.69 -6.35
N THR A 57 9.72 -16.45 -7.40
CA THR A 57 11.17 -16.67 -7.38
C THR A 57 11.94 -15.42 -7.78
N TYR A 58 13.19 -15.33 -7.36
CA TYR A 58 14.09 -14.27 -7.82
C TYR A 58 14.21 -14.24 -9.35
N ALA A 59 14.23 -15.39 -9.99
CA ALA A 59 14.34 -15.51 -11.45
C ALA A 59 13.09 -14.97 -12.17
N ASP A 60 11.91 -15.04 -11.55
CA ASP A 60 10.68 -14.46 -12.10
C ASP A 60 10.70 -12.93 -12.02
N VAL A 61 11.25 -12.38 -10.93
CA VAL A 61 11.19 -10.95 -10.59
C VAL A 61 12.31 -10.15 -11.25
N GLN A 62 13.52 -10.67 -11.25
CA GLN A 62 14.72 -9.95 -11.68
C GLN A 62 14.61 -9.38 -13.11
N PRO A 63 14.09 -10.08 -14.11
CA PRO A 63 13.96 -9.52 -15.47
C PRO A 63 12.92 -8.39 -15.59
N ARG A 64 12.09 -8.18 -14.55
CA ARG A 64 10.95 -7.26 -14.54
C ARG A 64 11.07 -6.12 -13.54
N VAL A 65 12.25 -5.91 -12.98
CA VAL A 65 12.47 -4.91 -11.91
C VAL A 65 12.09 -3.49 -12.35
N VAL A 66 12.29 -3.13 -13.61
CA VAL A 66 11.93 -1.81 -14.14
C VAL A 66 10.41 -1.63 -14.20
N GLU A 67 9.69 -2.66 -14.67
CA GLU A 67 8.23 -2.68 -14.71
C GLU A 67 7.65 -2.61 -13.29
N ILE A 68 8.19 -3.41 -12.37
CA ILE A 68 7.78 -3.44 -10.97
C ILE A 68 7.98 -2.08 -10.32
N LYS A 69 9.16 -1.46 -10.48
CA LYS A 69 9.45 -0.11 -9.97
C LYS A 69 8.43 0.91 -10.46
N THR A 70 8.15 0.91 -11.75
CA THR A 70 7.17 1.82 -12.35
C THR A 70 5.78 1.61 -11.76
N ALA A 71 5.34 0.36 -11.65
CA ALA A 71 4.00 0.02 -11.16
C ALA A 71 3.81 0.37 -9.68
N VAL A 72 4.81 0.14 -8.82
CA VAL A 72 4.72 0.49 -7.39
C VAL A 72 4.82 2.00 -7.15
N LEU A 73 5.64 2.72 -7.91
CA LEU A 73 5.74 4.18 -7.82
C LEU A 73 4.47 4.88 -8.29
N SER A 74 3.85 4.40 -9.36
CA SER A 74 2.56 4.91 -9.85
C SER A 74 1.37 4.41 -9.02
N ARG A 75 1.59 3.51 -8.03
CA ARG A 75 0.56 2.87 -7.20
C ARG A 75 -0.51 2.12 -8.00
N THR A 76 -0.18 1.66 -9.20
CA THR A 76 -1.04 0.78 -9.99
C THR A 76 -0.95 -0.67 -9.54
N MET A 77 0.13 -1.03 -8.83
CA MET A 77 0.30 -2.35 -8.19
C MET A 77 0.75 -2.21 -6.74
N PRO A 78 0.15 -2.98 -5.81
CA PRO A 78 -1.07 -3.79 -5.98
C PRO A 78 -2.26 -2.93 -6.42
N PRO A 79 -3.25 -3.48 -7.17
CA PRO A 79 -4.38 -2.72 -7.71
C PRO A 79 -5.45 -2.49 -6.61
N TRP A 80 -5.05 -1.88 -5.50
CA TRP A 80 -5.91 -1.64 -4.35
C TRP A 80 -6.89 -0.48 -4.60
N GLY A 81 -6.41 0.60 -5.22
CA GLY A 81 -7.24 1.73 -5.62
C GLY A 81 -7.81 2.59 -4.49
N ALA A 82 -7.51 2.32 -3.21
CA ALA A 82 -7.91 3.17 -2.09
C ALA A 82 -6.71 3.87 -1.46
N ILE A 83 -6.91 5.14 -1.08
CA ILE A 83 -5.89 5.93 -0.38
C ILE A 83 -5.75 5.41 1.05
N LYS A 84 -4.51 5.08 1.42
CA LYS A 84 -4.17 4.59 2.76
C LYS A 84 -4.41 5.69 3.80
N GLY A 85 -4.96 5.29 4.96
CA GLY A 85 -5.29 6.21 6.05
C GLY A 85 -6.66 6.89 5.90
N PHE A 86 -7.43 6.57 4.84
CA PHE A 86 -8.83 6.99 4.72
C PHE A 86 -9.73 5.73 4.72
N GLY A 87 -10.31 5.42 5.86
CA GLY A 87 -10.88 4.12 6.18
C GLY A 87 -9.81 3.12 6.65
N GLU A 88 -10.20 2.14 7.46
CA GLU A 88 -9.33 1.06 7.94
C GLU A 88 -9.86 -0.30 7.48
N PHE A 89 -9.09 -1.01 6.66
CA PHE A 89 -9.52 -2.26 6.05
C PHE A 89 -8.72 -3.46 6.58
N ARG A 90 -9.42 -4.59 6.85
CA ARG A 90 -8.77 -5.84 7.26
C ARG A 90 -8.08 -6.56 6.11
N ASN A 91 -8.48 -6.29 4.87
CA ASN A 91 -7.93 -6.85 3.64
C ASN A 91 -7.05 -5.86 2.86
N ASP A 92 -6.44 -4.86 3.54
CA ASP A 92 -5.62 -3.82 2.91
C ASP A 92 -4.39 -4.41 2.18
N GLN A 93 -4.40 -4.29 0.86
CA GLN A 93 -3.31 -4.72 -0.02
C GLN A 93 -2.38 -3.57 -0.43
N ALA A 94 -2.70 -2.31 -0.07
CA ALA A 94 -1.86 -1.18 -0.44
C ALA A 94 -0.45 -1.30 0.17
N LEU A 95 0.56 -0.94 -0.60
CA LEU A 95 1.91 -0.75 -0.07
C LEU A 95 1.97 0.51 0.79
N THR A 96 2.71 0.45 1.90
CA THR A 96 3.11 1.66 2.63
C THR A 96 4.18 2.41 1.86
N GLN A 97 4.45 3.65 2.26
CA GLN A 97 5.53 4.43 1.63
C GLN A 97 6.89 3.74 1.84
N GLU A 98 7.14 3.23 3.05
CA GLU A 98 8.37 2.50 3.39
C GLU A 98 8.52 1.21 2.57
N GLN A 99 7.43 0.52 2.28
CA GLN A 99 7.46 -0.67 1.44
C GLN A 99 7.77 -0.33 -0.03
N ILE A 100 7.24 0.79 -0.53
CA ILE A 100 7.57 1.30 -1.87
C ILE A 100 9.06 1.67 -1.92
N GLU A 101 9.56 2.43 -0.95
CA GLU A 101 10.96 2.83 -0.85
C GLU A 101 11.87 1.59 -0.78
N LEU A 102 11.53 0.60 0.04
CA LEU A 102 12.28 -0.65 0.15
C LEU A 102 12.43 -1.37 -1.20
N ILE A 103 11.36 -1.45 -1.99
CA ILE A 103 11.40 -2.06 -3.33
C ILE A 103 12.26 -1.21 -4.28
N VAL A 104 12.06 0.11 -4.26
CA VAL A 104 12.77 1.03 -5.14
C VAL A 104 14.26 1.04 -4.85
N ASP A 105 14.64 1.11 -3.57
CA ASP A 105 16.05 1.09 -3.14
C ASP A 105 16.73 -0.24 -3.52
N TRP A 106 16.03 -1.37 -3.33
CA TRP A 106 16.53 -2.66 -3.78
C TRP A 106 16.80 -2.68 -5.27
N ILE A 107 15.88 -2.15 -6.09
CA ILE A 107 16.01 -2.13 -7.55
C ILE A 107 17.14 -1.17 -7.98
N GLN A 108 17.27 -0.01 -7.32
CA GLN A 108 18.32 0.98 -7.62
C GLN A 108 19.74 0.50 -7.25
N ASN A 109 19.83 -0.49 -6.38
CA ASN A 109 21.08 -1.13 -5.99
C ASN A 109 21.27 -2.49 -6.70
N ASP A 110 20.93 -2.57 -7.98
CA ASP A 110 21.08 -3.76 -8.85
C ASP A 110 20.29 -5.00 -8.42
N ALA A 111 19.24 -4.81 -7.65
CA ALA A 111 18.31 -5.84 -7.21
C ALA A 111 19.01 -7.12 -6.71
N PRO A 112 19.91 -7.07 -5.72
CA PRO A 112 20.73 -8.22 -5.34
C PRO A 112 19.87 -9.36 -4.76
N ARG A 113 20.23 -10.60 -5.16
CA ARG A 113 19.56 -11.80 -4.62
C ARG A 113 19.87 -12.03 -3.14
N GLY A 114 21.09 -11.74 -2.72
CA GLY A 114 21.62 -12.09 -1.40
C GLY A 114 22.19 -13.51 -1.33
N ASN A 115 23.23 -13.68 -0.50
CA ASN A 115 23.99 -14.92 -0.38
C ASN A 115 23.41 -15.88 0.68
N ASN A 116 22.65 -15.36 1.63
CA ASN A 116 22.07 -16.17 2.70
C ASN A 116 20.78 -16.85 2.23
N ARG A 117 20.89 -18.10 1.77
CA ARG A 117 19.73 -18.90 1.35
C ARG A 117 18.79 -19.27 2.51
N ARG A 118 19.29 -19.34 3.76
CA ARG A 118 18.47 -19.63 4.94
C ARG A 118 17.56 -18.46 5.31
N ALA A 119 17.85 -17.26 4.81
CA ALA A 119 17.00 -16.11 5.03
C ALA A 119 15.79 -16.05 4.08
N LEU A 120 15.80 -16.83 2.98
CA LEU A 120 14.68 -16.92 2.06
C LEU A 120 13.52 -17.64 2.74
N PRO A 121 12.33 -17.01 2.85
CA PRO A 121 11.15 -17.71 3.36
C PRO A 121 10.67 -18.76 2.37
N GLU A 122 9.93 -19.72 2.88
CA GLU A 122 9.19 -20.64 2.02
C GLU A 122 8.14 -19.88 1.20
N ALA A 123 8.02 -20.23 -0.08
CA ALA A 123 7.03 -19.63 -0.94
C ALA A 123 5.61 -20.01 -0.46
N PRO A 124 4.67 -19.06 -0.42
CA PRO A 124 3.32 -19.35 0.04
C PRO A 124 2.61 -20.30 -0.91
N THR A 125 1.78 -21.17 -0.34
CA THR A 125 0.82 -21.98 -1.09
C THR A 125 -0.51 -21.26 -1.12
N PHE A 126 -1.20 -21.34 -2.24
CA PHE A 126 -2.49 -20.67 -2.44
C PHE A 126 -3.57 -21.71 -2.71
N THR A 127 -4.64 -21.64 -1.95
CA THR A 127 -5.90 -22.31 -2.32
C THR A 127 -6.69 -21.40 -3.24
N VAL A 128 -7.46 -21.98 -4.15
CA VAL A 128 -8.40 -21.23 -4.98
C VAL A 128 -9.48 -20.67 -4.07
N THR A 129 -9.46 -19.34 -3.85
CA THR A 129 -10.53 -18.66 -3.12
C THR A 129 -11.62 -18.29 -4.12
N PRO A 130 -12.88 -18.69 -3.88
CA PRO A 130 -13.97 -18.26 -4.75
C PRO A 130 -14.11 -16.74 -4.72
N PRO A 131 -14.66 -16.11 -5.78
CA PRO A 131 -14.97 -14.70 -5.80
C PRO A 131 -15.83 -14.31 -4.59
N TYR A 132 -15.58 -13.11 -4.05
CA TYR A 132 -16.38 -12.59 -2.94
C TYR A 132 -17.87 -12.53 -3.33
N GLN A 133 -18.72 -13.15 -2.51
CA GLN A 133 -20.17 -13.14 -2.72
C GLN A 133 -20.77 -12.02 -1.87
N LEU A 134 -21.49 -11.10 -2.52
CA LEU A 134 -22.21 -10.05 -1.83
C LEU A 134 -23.37 -10.65 -1.02
N PRO A 135 -23.55 -10.26 0.26
CA PRO A 135 -24.73 -10.64 1.04
C PRO A 135 -26.04 -10.16 0.39
N ALA A 136 -27.13 -10.89 0.57
CA ALA A 136 -28.42 -10.54 -0.01
C ALA A 136 -28.96 -9.17 0.44
N GLN A 137 -28.57 -8.71 1.65
CA GLN A 137 -28.98 -7.42 2.22
C GLN A 137 -28.10 -6.25 1.79
N THR A 138 -27.17 -6.46 0.86
CA THR A 138 -26.33 -5.41 0.29
C THR A 138 -27.19 -4.30 -0.31
N ARG A 139 -26.82 -3.05 -0.03
CA ARG A 139 -27.54 -1.86 -0.50
C ARG A 139 -26.71 -1.10 -1.50
N ARG A 140 -27.20 -0.95 -2.72
CA ARG A 140 -26.56 -0.11 -3.75
C ARG A 140 -26.85 1.35 -3.52
N VAL A 141 -25.83 2.19 -3.65
CA VAL A 141 -25.88 3.65 -3.54
C VAL A 141 -25.29 4.27 -4.80
N THR A 142 -26.02 5.21 -5.38
CA THR A 142 -25.60 6.16 -6.42
C THR A 142 -25.89 7.57 -5.91
N GLY A 143 -25.05 8.54 -6.24
CA GLY A 143 -25.22 9.90 -5.73
C GLY A 143 -25.19 10.00 -4.20
N THR A 144 -25.89 10.98 -3.65
CA THR A 144 -26.08 11.15 -2.22
C THR A 144 -27.29 10.35 -1.75
N ALA A 145 -27.12 9.51 -0.72
CA ALA A 145 -28.21 8.67 -0.20
C ALA A 145 -28.35 8.79 1.32
N THR A 146 -29.60 8.85 1.80
CA THR A 146 -29.92 8.85 3.22
C THR A 146 -30.40 7.47 3.66
N LEU A 147 -29.82 6.92 4.72
CA LEU A 147 -30.23 5.64 5.29
C LEU A 147 -31.54 5.82 6.06
N SER A 148 -32.62 5.19 5.59
CA SER A 148 -33.92 5.19 6.28
C SER A 148 -33.97 4.31 7.53
N GLN A 149 -33.04 3.35 7.62
CA GLN A 149 -32.89 2.43 8.73
C GLN A 149 -31.42 2.35 9.16
N PRO A 150 -31.12 1.99 10.42
CA PRO A 150 -29.75 1.81 10.87
C PRO A 150 -29.10 0.67 10.07
N LEU A 151 -27.76 0.77 9.90
CA LEU A 151 -26.92 -0.21 9.23
C LEU A 151 -25.65 -0.45 10.03
N VAL A 152 -25.32 -1.70 10.27
CA VAL A 152 -23.96 -2.08 10.68
C VAL A 152 -23.20 -2.41 9.41
N LEU A 153 -22.27 -1.56 9.03
CA LEU A 153 -21.55 -1.62 7.76
C LEU A 153 -20.26 -2.41 7.95
N ASP A 154 -20.12 -3.55 7.29
CA ASP A 154 -18.92 -4.39 7.30
C ASP A 154 -17.91 -4.00 6.23
N GLY A 155 -18.38 -3.41 5.12
CA GLY A 155 -17.51 -3.00 4.03
C GLY A 155 -18.26 -2.30 2.90
N LEU A 156 -17.51 -2.06 1.84
CA LEU A 156 -17.98 -1.44 0.61
C LEU A 156 -17.48 -2.24 -0.59
N MET A 157 -18.26 -2.31 -1.65
CA MET A 157 -17.79 -2.81 -2.94
C MET A 157 -18.10 -1.80 -4.03
N PRO A 158 -17.06 -1.25 -4.71
CA PRO A 158 -17.30 -0.43 -5.88
C PRO A 158 -17.94 -1.27 -6.97
N GLU A 159 -19.08 -0.82 -7.49
CA GLU A 159 -19.82 -1.54 -8.52
C GLU A 159 -19.58 -0.93 -9.89
N GLN A 160 -19.62 0.37 -9.95
CA GLN A 160 -19.35 1.13 -11.16
C GLN A 160 -18.56 2.39 -10.77
N VAL A 161 -17.31 2.45 -11.21
CA VAL A 161 -16.44 3.63 -11.03
C VAL A 161 -15.99 4.09 -12.40
N PRO A 162 -16.31 5.34 -12.81
CA PRO A 162 -15.83 5.89 -14.06
C PRO A 162 -14.29 5.92 -14.10
N PRO A 163 -13.65 5.56 -15.24
CA PRO A 163 -12.21 5.58 -15.38
C PRO A 163 -11.58 6.93 -15.01
N GLY A 164 -10.48 6.91 -14.26
CA GLY A 164 -9.76 8.11 -13.83
C GLY A 164 -10.48 8.96 -12.77
N ARG A 165 -11.65 8.53 -12.29
CA ARG A 165 -12.41 9.24 -11.27
C ARG A 165 -11.85 8.97 -9.88
N SER A 166 -11.71 10.04 -9.08
CA SER A 166 -11.47 9.95 -7.64
C SER A 166 -12.78 10.13 -6.88
N MET A 167 -13.07 9.25 -5.92
CA MET A 167 -14.31 9.26 -5.13
C MET A 167 -13.97 9.20 -3.64
N ARG A 168 -14.27 10.26 -2.91
CA ARG A 168 -14.09 10.33 -1.46
C ARG A 168 -15.42 10.11 -0.75
N ILE A 169 -15.66 8.88 -0.32
CA ILE A 169 -16.94 8.46 0.23
C ILE A 169 -16.92 8.56 1.74
N THR A 170 -17.91 9.22 2.31
CA THR A 170 -18.09 9.45 3.75
C THR A 170 -19.51 9.17 4.19
N ALA A 171 -19.72 8.92 5.49
CA ALA A 171 -21.00 8.87 6.13
C ALA A 171 -21.15 10.04 7.11
N SER A 172 -22.10 10.96 6.84
CA SER A 172 -22.46 12.04 7.75
C SER A 172 -23.54 11.56 8.69
N LEU A 173 -23.24 11.43 9.98
CA LEU A 173 -24.14 10.93 10.99
C LEU A 173 -25.12 12.05 11.46
N PRO A 174 -26.30 11.72 12.00
CA PRO A 174 -27.28 12.69 12.49
C PRO A 174 -26.76 13.61 13.63
N ASN A 175 -25.73 13.16 14.36
CA ASN A 175 -25.09 13.94 15.42
C ASN A 175 -24.01 14.91 14.90
N GLY A 176 -23.84 15.01 13.57
CA GLY A 176 -22.85 15.87 12.92
C GLY A 176 -21.47 15.26 12.75
N ALA A 177 -21.20 14.07 13.29
CA ALA A 177 -19.95 13.36 13.05
C ALA A 177 -19.85 12.88 11.59
N VAL A 178 -18.63 12.79 11.05
CA VAL A 178 -18.37 12.31 9.70
C VAL A 178 -17.40 11.13 9.79
N GLU A 179 -17.86 9.98 9.35
CA GLU A 179 -17.06 8.76 9.27
C GLU A 179 -16.44 8.63 7.88
N PRO A 180 -15.11 8.51 7.75
CA PRO A 180 -14.44 8.22 6.49
C PRO A 180 -14.70 6.77 6.11
N LEU A 181 -15.27 6.52 4.94
CA LEU A 181 -15.55 5.17 4.46
C LEU A 181 -14.44 4.67 3.54
N VAL A 182 -14.29 5.28 2.38
CA VAL A 182 -13.22 4.95 1.44
C VAL A 182 -12.91 6.15 0.54
N TRP A 183 -11.64 6.35 0.22
CA TRP A 183 -11.23 7.29 -0.81
C TRP A 183 -10.61 6.50 -1.96
N LEU A 184 -11.40 6.30 -3.03
CA LEU A 184 -10.94 5.66 -4.25
C LEU A 184 -10.15 6.66 -5.08
N HIS A 185 -8.96 6.26 -5.51
CA HIS A 185 -8.09 7.02 -6.40
C HIS A 185 -7.45 6.07 -7.40
N ALA A 186 -7.56 6.37 -8.69
CA ALA A 186 -7.09 5.49 -9.77
C ALA A 186 -7.61 4.04 -9.65
N TYR A 187 -8.87 3.88 -9.18
CA TYR A 187 -9.49 2.57 -9.06
C TYR A 187 -9.75 1.98 -10.45
N ASP A 188 -9.38 0.71 -10.60
CA ASP A 188 -9.60 -0.03 -11.84
C ASP A 188 -10.67 -1.13 -11.60
N ASN A 189 -11.80 -1.03 -12.30
CA ASN A 189 -12.89 -2.01 -12.23
C ASN A 189 -12.47 -3.43 -12.66
N HIS A 190 -11.37 -3.58 -13.42
CA HIS A 190 -10.84 -4.89 -13.80
C HIS A 190 -10.39 -5.70 -12.58
N TYR A 191 -9.92 -5.03 -11.53
CA TYR A 191 -9.49 -5.64 -10.27
C TYR A 191 -10.50 -5.44 -9.15
N ARG A 192 -11.80 -5.48 -9.48
CA ARG A 192 -12.87 -5.25 -8.53
C ARG A 192 -12.80 -6.17 -7.31
N HIS A 193 -12.83 -5.59 -6.12
CA HIS A 193 -12.77 -6.27 -4.84
C HIS A 193 -13.50 -5.46 -3.75
N PRO A 194 -13.95 -6.11 -2.66
CA PRO A 194 -14.53 -5.41 -1.53
C PRO A 194 -13.46 -4.71 -0.68
N PHE A 195 -13.82 -3.58 -0.08
CA PHE A 195 -13.08 -2.92 1.00
C PHE A 195 -13.75 -3.28 2.32
N LEU A 196 -13.20 -4.26 3.04
CA LEU A 196 -13.79 -4.79 4.27
C LEU A 196 -13.19 -4.08 5.49
N PHE A 197 -14.02 -3.41 6.27
CA PHE A 197 -13.56 -2.65 7.43
C PHE A 197 -12.93 -3.56 8.49
N ARG A 198 -11.90 -3.06 9.16
CA ARG A 198 -11.25 -3.75 10.28
C ARG A 198 -12.22 -3.93 11.44
N LYS A 199 -13.10 -2.94 11.66
CA LYS A 199 -14.21 -2.96 12.61
C LYS A 199 -15.47 -2.48 11.89
N ALA A 200 -16.55 -3.19 12.02
CA ALA A 200 -17.82 -2.78 11.44
C ALA A 200 -18.27 -1.41 11.98
N ILE A 201 -18.76 -0.55 11.10
CA ILE A 201 -19.17 0.82 11.41
C ILE A 201 -20.67 0.86 11.66
N ARG A 202 -21.09 1.43 12.80
CA ARG A 202 -22.52 1.60 13.13
C ARG A 202 -23.04 2.91 12.55
N LEU A 203 -23.92 2.83 11.59
CA LEU A 203 -24.58 3.95 10.93
C LEU A 203 -26.05 4.01 11.38
N PRO A 204 -26.47 5.00 12.20
CA PRO A 204 -27.86 5.15 12.59
C PRO A 204 -28.76 5.56 11.42
N ALA A 205 -30.06 5.39 11.55
CA ALA A 205 -31.04 5.94 10.61
C ALA A 205 -30.84 7.47 10.48
N GLY A 206 -31.05 8.02 9.29
CA GLY A 206 -30.75 9.42 8.98
C GLY A 206 -29.30 9.71 8.61
N THR A 207 -28.40 8.72 8.68
CA THR A 207 -27.03 8.87 8.16
C THR A 207 -27.06 9.12 6.65
N VAL A 208 -26.28 10.10 6.19
CA VAL A 208 -26.18 10.48 4.78
C VAL A 208 -24.85 9.98 4.20
N ILE A 209 -24.91 9.09 3.23
CA ILE A 209 -23.74 8.66 2.43
C ILE A 209 -23.47 9.73 1.38
N ARG A 210 -22.24 10.21 1.31
CA ARG A 210 -21.79 11.29 0.41
C ARG A 210 -20.56 10.89 -0.37
N GLY A 211 -20.35 11.59 -1.50
CA GLY A 211 -19.13 11.45 -2.32
C GLY A 211 -19.21 10.35 -3.37
N VAL A 212 -20.36 9.73 -3.56
CA VAL A 212 -20.65 8.88 -4.71
C VAL A 212 -21.20 9.77 -5.83
N PRO A 213 -20.55 9.86 -7.01
CA PRO A 213 -21.10 10.55 -8.15
C PRO A 213 -22.38 9.87 -8.70
N ASP A 214 -23.22 10.61 -9.43
CA ASP A 214 -24.45 10.05 -10.00
C ASP A 214 -24.17 9.01 -11.11
N ASP A 215 -23.00 9.08 -11.73
CA ASP A 215 -22.51 8.14 -12.76
C ASP A 215 -21.70 6.98 -12.18
N ALA A 216 -21.64 6.86 -10.85
CA ALA A 216 -20.94 5.80 -10.12
C ALA A 216 -21.88 5.06 -9.18
N ALA A 217 -21.49 3.85 -8.79
CA ALA A 217 -22.25 3.06 -7.83
C ALA A 217 -21.31 2.33 -6.87
N ILE A 218 -21.73 2.25 -5.61
CA ILE A 218 -21.10 1.42 -4.57
C ILE A 218 -22.17 0.56 -3.89
N ASP A 219 -21.76 -0.62 -3.48
CA ASP A 219 -22.57 -1.50 -2.66
C ASP A 219 -22.13 -1.40 -1.19
N LEU A 220 -23.04 -1.10 -0.28
CA LEU A 220 -22.85 -1.11 1.15
C LEU A 220 -23.05 -2.55 1.64
N ILE A 221 -22.00 -3.16 2.18
CA ILE A 221 -21.98 -4.54 2.65
C ILE A 221 -22.36 -4.56 4.13
N PRO A 222 -23.51 -5.14 4.51
CA PRO A 222 -23.89 -5.27 5.92
C PRO A 222 -23.01 -6.31 6.63
N HIS A 223 -22.93 -6.15 7.96
CA HIS A 223 -22.25 -7.08 8.86
C HIS A 223 -23.13 -8.27 9.20
#